data_185a3167700bf3029b4843dd0113dc83
#
_entry.id   185a3167700bf3029b4843dd0113dc83
#
_cell.length_a   1.000
_cell.length_b   1.000
_cell.length_c   1.000
_cell.angle_alpha   90.00
_cell.angle_beta   90.00
_cell.angle_gamma   90.00
#
_symmetry.space_group_name_H-M   'P 1'
#
loop_
_entity.id
_entity.type
_entity.pdbx_description
1 polymer ?
#
loop_
_entity_poly.entity_id
_entity_poly.type
_entity_poly.pdbx_seq_one_letter_code
_entity_poly.pdbx_strand_id
1 'polypeptide(L)'
;LEIFINDDSKHIFLLKGYAGTGKTFILKGLVNYLQCIGRSSSLSAPTGKAALVLREKTGKTATTVHSMLYSLDQLEEYGEDKEAETFKLIFQLKENENPTNHVYLIDESSLLSNAISDNEFIRFGSGRLLDDLMHFINLDSNDHKKKVIFIGDNAQLAPVRMNYSPALAKEYFASIYAPDFPIQEFQLTEVVRQKASSLI
;
A
#
# COMPACT_ATOMS: atom_id res chain seq x y z
N LEU A 1 0.18 16.12 6.94
CA LEU A 1 -0.65 15.36 5.98
C LEU A 1 -1.64 16.26 5.24
N GLU A 2 -2.33 17.18 5.92
CA GLU A 2 -3.27 18.12 5.27
C GLU A 2 -2.62 18.91 4.14
N ILE A 3 -1.42 19.48 4.37
CA ILE A 3 -0.64 20.18 3.34
C ILE A 3 -0.37 19.27 2.15
N PHE A 4 0.00 18.01 2.39
CA PHE A 4 0.23 17.03 1.33
C PHE A 4 -1.04 16.72 0.52
N ILE A 5 -2.18 16.56 1.21
CA ILE A 5 -3.46 16.27 0.54
C ILE A 5 -3.88 17.40 -0.38
N ASN A 6 -3.62 18.65 -0.01
CA ASN A 6 -4.00 19.83 -0.76
C ASN A 6 -2.95 20.33 -1.78
N ASP A 7 -1.76 19.72 -1.79
CA ASP A 7 -0.68 20.07 -2.72
C ASP A 7 -0.70 19.13 -3.94
N ASP A 8 -1.29 19.56 -5.03
CA ASP A 8 -1.45 18.75 -6.25
C ASP A 8 -0.12 18.38 -6.92
N SER A 9 0.99 19.00 -6.53
CA SER A 9 2.32 18.65 -7.04
C SER A 9 2.94 17.42 -6.38
N LYS A 10 2.35 16.90 -5.28
CA LYS A 10 2.88 15.78 -4.50
C LYS A 10 1.96 14.58 -4.55
N HIS A 11 2.50 13.43 -4.86
CA HIS A 11 1.74 12.20 -5.07
C HIS A 11 2.07 11.06 -4.10
N ILE A 12 3.29 11.03 -3.55
CA ILE A 12 3.74 9.98 -2.64
C ILE A 12 4.08 10.57 -1.26
N PHE A 13 3.54 9.96 -0.21
CA PHE A 13 3.89 10.28 1.18
C PHE A 13 4.28 9.02 1.94
N LEU A 14 5.41 9.06 2.64
CA LEU A 14 5.90 7.98 3.49
C LEU A 14 5.72 8.39 4.96
N LEU A 15 4.75 7.79 5.66
CA LEU A 15 4.54 7.99 7.09
C LEU A 15 5.21 6.85 7.87
N LYS A 16 6.35 7.15 8.44
CA LYS A 16 7.17 6.20 9.18
C LYS A 16 6.99 6.37 10.69
N GLY A 17 7.14 5.30 11.45
CA GLY A 17 7.13 5.39 12.92
C GLY A 17 7.16 4.02 13.57
N TYR A 18 7.74 3.95 14.75
CA TYR A 18 7.84 2.72 15.53
C TYR A 18 6.46 2.23 16.01
N ALA A 19 6.41 1.00 16.51
CA ALA A 19 5.20 0.49 17.15
C ALA A 19 4.79 1.39 18.33
N GLY A 20 3.50 1.76 18.40
CA GLY A 20 2.97 2.60 19.46
C GLY A 20 3.12 4.12 19.26
N THR A 21 3.62 4.60 18.12
CA THR A 21 3.73 6.04 17.80
C THR A 21 2.44 6.68 17.31
N GLY A 22 1.33 5.94 17.27
CA GLY A 22 0.03 6.50 16.89
C GLY A 22 -0.29 6.49 15.39
N LYS A 23 0.44 5.75 14.55
CA LYS A 23 0.19 5.65 13.09
C LYS A 23 -1.28 5.41 12.75
N THR A 24 -1.90 4.40 13.38
CA THR A 24 -3.31 4.06 13.11
C THR A 24 -4.28 5.14 13.59
N PHE A 25 -3.95 5.88 14.65
CA PHE A 25 -4.74 7.02 15.10
C PHE A 25 -4.71 8.16 14.07
N ILE A 26 -3.53 8.48 13.56
CA ILE A 26 -3.35 9.47 12.49
C ILE A 26 -4.11 9.03 11.24
N LEU A 27 -4.02 7.75 10.87
CA LEU A 27 -4.72 7.20 9.73
C LEU A 27 -6.24 7.35 9.86
N LYS A 28 -6.81 7.05 11.04
CA LYS A 28 -8.23 7.27 11.32
C LYS A 28 -8.62 8.74 11.15
N GLY A 29 -7.83 9.67 11.70
CA GLY A 29 -8.04 11.10 11.53
C GLY A 29 -8.00 11.53 10.07
N LEU A 30 -7.04 11.01 9.30
CA LEU A 30 -6.90 11.30 7.88
C LEU A 30 -8.11 10.80 7.06
N VAL A 31 -8.58 9.59 7.31
CA VAL A 31 -9.78 9.05 6.65
C VAL A 31 -11.01 9.93 6.90
N ASN A 32 -11.20 10.35 8.14
CA ASN A 32 -12.30 11.26 8.49
C ASN A 32 -12.16 12.62 7.79
N TYR A 33 -10.95 13.16 7.74
CA TYR A 33 -10.65 14.41 7.03
C TYR A 33 -10.98 14.30 5.53
N LEU A 34 -10.50 13.23 4.86
CA LEU A 34 -10.79 13.00 3.44
C LEU A 34 -12.30 12.90 3.18
N GLN A 35 -13.03 12.22 4.06
CA GLN A 35 -14.49 12.14 3.98
C GLN A 35 -15.15 13.52 4.13
N CYS A 36 -14.68 14.35 5.07
CA CYS A 36 -15.23 15.71 5.29
C CYS A 36 -15.02 16.63 4.07
N ILE A 37 -13.90 16.49 3.35
CA ILE A 37 -13.62 17.28 2.13
C ILE A 37 -14.17 16.62 0.85
N GLY A 38 -14.96 15.53 0.96
CA GLY A 38 -15.56 14.82 -0.17
C GLY A 38 -14.55 14.11 -1.08
N ARG A 39 -13.33 13.80 -0.58
CA ARG A 39 -12.30 13.12 -1.34
C ARG A 39 -12.34 11.62 -1.10
N SER A 40 -12.46 10.85 -2.18
CA SER A 40 -12.52 9.38 -2.08
C SER A 40 -11.19 8.79 -1.63
N SER A 41 -11.25 7.70 -0.87
CA SER A 41 -10.07 7.00 -0.40
C SER A 41 -10.32 5.50 -0.23
N SER A 42 -9.28 4.70 -0.40
CA SER A 42 -9.26 3.28 -0.08
C SER A 42 -8.21 2.98 0.99
N LEU A 43 -8.56 2.06 1.90
CA LEU A 43 -7.66 1.56 2.92
C LEU A 43 -7.27 0.13 2.57
N SER A 44 -5.98 -0.13 2.61
CA SER A 44 -5.47 -1.48 2.37
C SER A 44 -4.28 -1.81 3.27
N ALA A 45 -4.05 -3.11 3.44
CA ALA A 45 -2.89 -3.63 4.16
C ALA A 45 -2.37 -4.88 3.44
N PRO A 46 -1.10 -5.28 3.65
CA PRO A 46 -0.52 -6.44 2.97
C PRO A 46 -1.19 -7.77 3.32
N THR A 47 -1.75 -7.90 4.53
CA THR A 47 -2.34 -9.15 5.03
C THR A 47 -3.80 -9.00 5.43
N GLY A 48 -4.57 -10.11 5.37
CA GLY A 48 -5.97 -10.12 5.81
C GLY A 48 -6.15 -9.75 7.28
N LYS A 49 -5.23 -10.20 8.15
CA LYS A 49 -5.25 -9.83 9.58
C LYS A 49 -5.03 -8.33 9.78
N ALA A 50 -4.07 -7.74 9.08
CA ALA A 50 -3.81 -6.31 9.16
C ALA A 50 -5.01 -5.50 8.62
N ALA A 51 -5.61 -5.91 7.51
CA ALA A 51 -6.80 -5.28 6.95
C ALA A 51 -8.01 -5.36 7.92
N LEU A 52 -8.20 -6.49 8.61
CA LEU A 52 -9.23 -6.65 9.63
C LEU A 52 -9.02 -5.67 10.80
N VAL A 53 -7.82 -5.62 11.35
CA VAL A 53 -7.47 -4.70 12.45
C VAL A 53 -7.64 -3.24 12.01
N LEU A 54 -7.26 -2.92 10.77
CA LEU A 54 -7.42 -1.59 10.20
C LEU A 54 -8.90 -1.19 10.11
N ARG A 55 -9.76 -2.10 9.66
CA ARG A 55 -11.23 -1.92 9.62
C ARG A 55 -11.81 -1.68 11.01
N GLU A 56 -11.43 -2.49 12.00
CA GLU A 56 -11.91 -2.35 13.39
C GLU A 56 -11.51 -1.00 14.00
N LYS A 57 -10.26 -0.57 13.79
CA LYS A 57 -9.75 0.66 14.38
C LYS A 57 -10.27 1.93 13.70
N THR A 58 -10.49 1.89 12.39
CA THR A 58 -10.96 3.05 11.62
C THR A 58 -12.47 3.13 11.53
N GLY A 59 -13.18 2.01 11.67
CA GLY A 59 -14.63 1.91 11.39
C GLY A 59 -14.96 2.01 9.90
N LYS A 60 -13.98 1.82 9.01
CA LYS A 60 -14.13 1.92 7.56
C LYS A 60 -13.77 0.61 6.88
N THR A 61 -14.28 0.39 5.68
CA THR A 61 -13.91 -0.76 4.87
C THR A 61 -12.41 -0.73 4.57
N ALA A 62 -11.75 -1.84 4.83
CA ALA A 62 -10.35 -2.05 4.48
C ALA A 62 -10.17 -3.42 3.83
N THR A 63 -9.31 -3.51 2.83
CA THR A 63 -9.06 -4.73 2.05
C THR A 63 -7.57 -5.09 2.07
N THR A 64 -7.23 -6.27 1.58
CA THR A 64 -5.82 -6.56 1.32
C THR A 64 -5.37 -5.86 0.03
N VAL A 65 -4.07 -5.56 -0.07
CA VAL A 65 -3.49 -5.02 -1.30
C VAL A 65 -3.77 -5.97 -2.47
N HIS A 66 -3.61 -7.28 -2.27
CA HIS A 66 -3.95 -8.27 -3.30
C HIS A 66 -5.42 -8.18 -3.75
N SER A 67 -6.37 -8.11 -2.82
CA SER A 67 -7.80 -7.99 -3.18
C SER A 67 -8.13 -6.68 -3.90
N MET A 68 -7.37 -5.61 -3.61
CA MET A 68 -7.52 -4.35 -4.32
C MET A 68 -7.02 -4.44 -5.76
N LEU A 69 -5.89 -5.13 -5.97
CA LEU A 69 -5.18 -5.13 -7.25
C LEU A 69 -5.67 -6.19 -8.23
N TYR A 70 -5.97 -7.41 -7.76
CA TYR A 70 -6.17 -8.55 -8.66
C TYR A 70 -7.61 -9.02 -8.71
N SER A 71 -8.04 -9.48 -9.90
CA SER A 71 -9.36 -10.03 -10.15
C SER A 71 -9.32 -11.55 -10.21
N LEU A 72 -10.36 -12.17 -9.64
CA LEU A 72 -10.64 -13.59 -9.83
C LEU A 72 -11.31 -13.88 -11.19
N ASP A 73 -11.98 -12.87 -11.77
CA ASP A 73 -12.74 -13.00 -13.02
C ASP A 73 -11.83 -12.98 -14.26
N GLN A 74 -10.57 -12.62 -14.10
CA GLN A 74 -9.55 -12.55 -15.16
C GLN A 74 -8.43 -13.54 -14.87
N LEU A 75 -8.82 -14.82 -14.77
CA LEU A 75 -7.89 -15.94 -14.64
C LEU A 75 -7.43 -16.37 -16.04
N GLU A 76 -6.13 -16.35 -16.29
CA GLU A 76 -5.51 -17.00 -17.43
C GLU A 76 -4.88 -18.32 -16.99
N GLU A 77 -5.28 -19.40 -17.68
CA GLU A 77 -4.63 -20.70 -17.56
C GLU A 77 -3.43 -20.74 -18.51
N TYR A 78 -2.23 -20.79 -17.96
CA TYR A 78 -1.01 -20.94 -18.75
C TYR A 78 -0.52 -22.37 -18.66
N GLY A 79 -0.64 -23.12 -19.76
CA GLY A 79 0.01 -24.41 -19.94
C GLY A 79 1.39 -24.18 -20.58
N GLU A 80 2.44 -24.21 -19.81
CA GLU A 80 3.81 -24.33 -20.33
C GLU A 80 4.06 -25.82 -20.65
N ASP A 81 4.05 -26.17 -21.90
CA ASP A 81 4.27 -27.51 -22.47
C ASP A 81 3.08 -28.47 -22.49
N LYS A 82 2.82 -28.96 -23.68
CA LYS A 82 1.79 -30.02 -24.00
C LYS A 82 2.09 -31.39 -23.37
N GLU A 83 3.22 -31.53 -22.66
CA GLU A 83 3.65 -32.77 -22.02
C GLU A 83 3.73 -32.71 -20.49
N ALA A 84 3.59 -31.54 -19.87
CA ALA A 84 3.53 -31.37 -18.41
C ALA A 84 2.12 -30.89 -18.01
N GLU A 85 1.39 -31.72 -17.26
CA GLU A 85 0.06 -31.40 -16.68
C GLU A 85 0.11 -30.34 -15.56
N THR A 86 0.98 -29.32 -15.67
CA THR A 86 1.10 -28.24 -14.69
C THR A 86 0.36 -27.02 -15.17
N PHE A 87 -0.82 -26.79 -14.59
CA PHE A 87 -1.61 -25.58 -14.81
C PHE A 87 -1.14 -24.48 -13.86
N LYS A 88 -0.79 -23.32 -14.40
CA LYS A 88 -0.46 -22.12 -13.62
C LYS A 88 -1.61 -21.12 -13.72
N LEU A 89 -2.16 -20.74 -12.57
CA LEU A 89 -3.20 -19.73 -12.48
C LEU A 89 -2.56 -18.34 -12.38
N ILE A 90 -2.86 -17.45 -13.31
CA ILE A 90 -2.39 -16.06 -13.31
C ILE A 90 -3.56 -15.13 -13.02
N PHE A 91 -3.48 -14.41 -11.89
CA PHE A 91 -4.45 -13.39 -11.52
C PHE A 91 -4.05 -12.08 -12.16
N GLN A 92 -4.88 -11.56 -13.04
CA GLN A 92 -4.62 -10.31 -13.75
C GLN A 92 -4.84 -9.07 -12.88
N LEU A 93 -4.12 -8.01 -13.19
CA LEU A 93 -4.29 -6.71 -12.57
C LEU A 93 -5.61 -6.08 -13.02
N LYS A 94 -6.40 -5.60 -12.05
CA LYS A 94 -7.66 -4.88 -12.33
C LYS A 94 -7.40 -3.55 -13.01
N GLU A 95 -8.36 -3.11 -13.81
CA GLU A 95 -8.41 -1.71 -14.22
C GLU A 95 -8.73 -0.80 -13.03
N ASN A 96 -8.11 0.36 -12.99
CA ASN A 96 -8.30 1.33 -11.92
C ASN A 96 -9.44 2.30 -12.25
N GLU A 97 -10.62 2.00 -11.75
CA GLU A 97 -11.84 2.81 -11.94
C GLU A 97 -11.99 3.94 -10.89
N ASN A 98 -11.02 4.10 -9.99
CA ASN A 98 -11.11 5.12 -8.95
C ASN A 98 -11.03 6.54 -9.54
N PRO A 99 -11.71 7.52 -8.92
CA PRO A 99 -11.67 8.91 -9.35
C PRO A 99 -10.25 9.48 -9.47
N THR A 100 -10.08 10.48 -10.32
CA THR A 100 -8.78 11.11 -10.59
C THR A 100 -8.12 11.77 -9.38
N ASN A 101 -8.87 12.01 -8.30
CA ASN A 101 -8.40 12.59 -7.03
C ASN A 101 -8.37 11.57 -5.87
N HIS A 102 -8.41 10.27 -6.17
CA HIS A 102 -8.44 9.21 -5.15
C HIS A 102 -7.18 9.16 -4.30
N VAL A 103 -7.32 8.81 -3.02
CA VAL A 103 -6.21 8.66 -2.06
C VAL A 103 -6.10 7.21 -1.59
N TYR A 104 -4.96 6.58 -1.88
CA TYR A 104 -4.65 5.23 -1.43
C TYR A 104 -3.90 5.28 -0.10
N LEU A 105 -4.44 4.62 0.91
CA LEU A 105 -3.87 4.56 2.26
C LEU A 105 -3.45 3.11 2.53
N ILE A 106 -2.15 2.86 2.57
CA ILE A 106 -1.59 1.52 2.71
C ILE A 106 -0.92 1.41 4.08
N ASP A 107 -1.55 0.70 5.01
CA ASP A 107 -0.98 0.44 6.34
C ASP A 107 -0.09 -0.80 6.32
N GLU A 108 0.80 -0.94 7.29
CA GLU A 108 1.82 -2.00 7.40
C GLU A 108 2.66 -2.14 6.12
N SER A 109 2.95 -1.02 5.47
CA SER A 109 3.68 -0.98 4.19
C SER A 109 5.10 -1.55 4.27
N SER A 110 5.65 -1.69 5.48
CA SER A 110 6.93 -2.38 5.70
C SER A 110 6.96 -3.81 5.17
N LEU A 111 5.80 -4.45 5.01
CA LEU A 111 5.66 -5.83 4.51
C LEU A 111 5.46 -5.92 3.00
N LEU A 112 5.32 -4.80 2.28
CA LEU A 112 5.18 -4.81 0.83
C LEU A 112 6.50 -5.16 0.15
N SER A 113 6.51 -6.31 -0.52
CA SER A 113 7.69 -6.80 -1.25
C SER A 113 7.69 -6.32 -2.69
N ASN A 114 8.90 -6.13 -3.23
CA ASN A 114 9.13 -6.01 -4.67
C ASN A 114 10.03 -7.15 -5.21
N ALA A 115 10.32 -8.14 -4.38
CA ALA A 115 10.92 -9.38 -4.85
C ALA A 115 9.90 -10.17 -5.66
N ILE A 116 10.36 -10.85 -6.71
CA ILE A 116 9.50 -11.72 -7.51
C ILE A 116 8.93 -12.82 -6.61
N SER A 117 7.60 -12.88 -6.53
CA SER A 117 6.87 -13.97 -5.91
C SER A 117 6.27 -14.81 -7.03
N ASP A 118 6.99 -15.84 -7.39
CA ASP A 118 6.57 -16.81 -8.39
C ASP A 118 6.40 -18.18 -7.71
N ASN A 119 5.16 -18.68 -7.70
CA ASN A 119 4.81 -20.00 -7.22
C ASN A 119 4.56 -20.86 -8.45
N GLU A 120 4.84 -22.15 -8.34
CA GLU A 120 4.64 -23.12 -9.39
C GLU A 120 3.19 -23.16 -9.92
N PHE A 121 2.21 -22.92 -9.04
CA PHE A 121 0.77 -23.02 -9.36
C PHE A 121 0.05 -21.70 -9.47
N ILE A 122 0.56 -20.63 -8.84
CA ILE A 122 -0.16 -19.35 -8.73
C ILE A 122 0.81 -18.19 -8.93
N ARG A 123 0.41 -17.22 -9.77
CA ARG A 123 1.08 -15.95 -9.93
C ARG A 123 0.08 -14.81 -9.88
N PHE A 124 0.45 -13.72 -9.23
CA PHE A 124 -0.31 -12.48 -9.19
C PHE A 124 0.39 -11.42 -10.04
N GLY A 125 -0.28 -10.94 -11.08
CA GLY A 125 0.22 -9.91 -11.98
C GLY A 125 1.65 -10.17 -12.47
N SER A 126 2.53 -9.21 -12.29
CA SER A 126 3.96 -9.32 -12.62
C SER A 126 4.74 -10.23 -11.67
N GLY A 127 4.16 -10.61 -10.52
CA GLY A 127 4.83 -11.26 -9.41
C GLY A 127 5.55 -10.28 -8.47
N ARG A 128 5.48 -8.96 -8.73
CA ARG A 128 6.07 -7.89 -7.92
C ARG A 128 4.97 -7.00 -7.35
N LEU A 129 4.56 -7.27 -6.11
CA LEU A 129 3.39 -6.65 -5.52
C LEU A 129 3.45 -5.11 -5.46
N LEU A 130 4.63 -4.54 -5.14
CA LEU A 130 4.78 -3.09 -5.06
C LEU A 130 4.78 -2.45 -6.46
N ASP A 131 5.41 -3.07 -7.45
CA ASP A 131 5.38 -2.58 -8.83
C ASP A 131 3.95 -2.64 -9.39
N ASP A 132 3.22 -3.73 -9.16
CA ASP A 132 1.83 -3.87 -9.58
C ASP A 132 0.92 -2.83 -8.89
N LEU A 133 1.16 -2.53 -7.60
CA LEU A 133 0.45 -1.47 -6.89
C LEU A 133 0.72 -0.10 -7.52
N MET A 134 1.97 0.23 -7.81
CA MET A 134 2.33 1.51 -8.41
C MET A 134 1.80 1.63 -9.83
N HIS A 135 1.84 0.54 -10.60
CA HIS A 135 1.24 0.49 -11.95
C HIS A 135 -0.28 0.68 -11.90
N PHE A 136 -0.97 0.02 -10.96
CA PHE A 136 -2.41 0.19 -10.76
C PHE A 136 -2.78 1.63 -10.39
N ILE A 137 -2.03 2.29 -9.51
CA ILE A 137 -2.28 3.68 -9.12
C ILE A 137 -2.00 4.62 -10.29
N ASN A 138 -0.96 4.34 -11.09
CA ASN A 138 -0.55 5.09 -12.28
C ASN A 138 -0.33 6.59 -11.99
N LEU A 139 0.69 6.89 -11.19
CA LEU A 139 1.02 8.27 -10.81
C LEU A 139 1.72 9.06 -11.93
N ASP A 140 2.18 8.40 -13.00
CA ASP A 140 2.84 9.02 -14.14
C ASP A 140 1.86 9.68 -15.12
N SER A 141 0.57 9.40 -15.00
CA SER A 141 -0.47 10.02 -15.81
C SER A 141 -0.68 11.48 -15.37
N ASN A 142 -0.42 12.44 -16.22
CA ASN A 142 -0.33 13.87 -15.91
C ASN A 142 -1.65 14.55 -15.50
N ASP A 143 -2.79 13.93 -15.74
CA ASP A 143 -4.11 14.57 -15.60
C ASP A 143 -4.84 14.21 -14.30
N HIS A 144 -4.14 13.68 -13.29
CA HIS A 144 -4.79 13.27 -12.06
C HIS A 144 -4.14 13.85 -10.80
N LYS A 145 -4.93 13.86 -9.74
CA LYS A 145 -4.54 14.26 -8.38
C LYS A 145 -4.49 13.07 -7.42
N LYS A 146 -4.30 11.86 -7.96
CA LYS A 146 -4.18 10.65 -7.15
C LYS A 146 -2.99 10.75 -6.21
N LYS A 147 -3.14 10.19 -5.02
CA LYS A 147 -2.11 10.17 -4.00
C LYS A 147 -2.01 8.79 -3.38
N VAL A 148 -0.81 8.43 -2.97
CA VAL A 148 -0.57 7.25 -2.14
C VAL A 148 0.17 7.63 -0.87
N ILE A 149 -0.29 7.08 0.26
CA ILE A 149 0.35 7.25 1.56
C ILE A 149 0.71 5.85 2.06
N PHE A 150 2.00 5.59 2.10
CA PHE A 150 2.56 4.38 2.69
C PHE A 150 2.81 4.63 4.17
N ILE A 151 2.25 3.76 5.02
CA ILE A 151 2.33 3.87 6.47
C ILE A 151 2.99 2.61 7.01
N GLY A 152 4.03 2.74 7.81
CA GLY A 152 4.74 1.57 8.32
C GLY A 152 5.82 1.89 9.34
N ASP A 153 6.55 0.85 9.69
CA ASP A 153 7.63 0.88 10.68
C ASP A 153 8.92 0.36 10.06
N ASN A 154 9.92 1.25 9.93
CA ASN A 154 11.23 0.89 9.35
C ASN A 154 12.05 -0.07 10.24
N ALA A 155 11.69 -0.20 11.52
CA ALA A 155 12.37 -1.11 12.43
C ALA A 155 11.74 -2.51 12.44
N GLN A 156 10.62 -2.71 11.74
CA GLN A 156 10.06 -4.05 11.54
C GLN A 156 10.90 -4.83 10.52
N LEU A 157 10.69 -6.15 10.50
CA LEU A 157 11.35 -7.03 9.55
C LEU A 157 11.02 -6.59 8.11
N ALA A 158 12.04 -6.57 7.28
CA ALA A 158 11.87 -6.38 5.85
C ALA A 158 11.03 -7.50 5.22
N PRO A 159 10.39 -7.27 4.06
CA PRO A 159 9.66 -8.31 3.36
C PRO A 159 10.55 -9.52 3.03
N VAL A 160 9.93 -10.68 2.88
CA VAL A 160 10.63 -11.91 2.51
C VAL A 160 11.46 -11.69 1.23
N ARG A 161 12.71 -12.16 1.23
CA ARG A 161 13.71 -12.01 0.15
C ARG A 161 14.18 -10.56 -0.06
N MET A 162 13.99 -9.66 0.91
CA MET A 162 14.48 -8.29 0.85
C MET A 162 15.23 -7.92 2.12
N ASN A 163 16.21 -7.02 2.00
CA ASN A 163 17.02 -6.53 3.12
C ASN A 163 16.50 -5.19 3.69
N TYR A 164 15.51 -4.59 3.03
CA TYR A 164 14.87 -3.34 3.43
C TYR A 164 13.42 -3.33 2.94
N SER A 165 12.63 -2.38 3.44
CA SER A 165 11.24 -2.18 3.05
C SER A 165 11.13 -1.16 1.90
N PRO A 166 10.97 -1.59 0.63
CA PRO A 166 10.99 -0.68 -0.52
C PRO A 166 9.86 0.35 -0.46
N ALA A 167 8.68 -0.02 0.03
CA ALA A 167 7.54 0.89 0.15
C ALA A 167 7.73 2.01 1.18
N LEU A 168 8.77 1.94 2.03
CA LEU A 168 9.14 2.97 2.99
C LEU A 168 10.50 3.62 2.68
N ALA A 169 11.10 3.30 1.53
CA ALA A 169 12.38 3.83 1.10
C ALA A 169 12.19 4.91 0.03
N LYS A 170 12.54 6.14 0.35
CA LYS A 170 12.45 7.27 -0.59
C LYS A 170 13.31 7.03 -1.82
N GLU A 171 14.48 6.45 -1.62
CA GLU A 171 15.46 6.12 -2.67
C GLU A 171 14.90 5.12 -3.67
N TYR A 172 14.06 4.19 -3.22
CA TYR A 172 13.38 3.23 -4.11
C TYR A 172 12.48 3.97 -5.10
N PHE A 173 11.61 4.84 -4.61
CA PHE A 173 10.70 5.59 -5.48
C PHE A 173 11.46 6.58 -6.37
N ALA A 174 12.52 7.21 -5.88
CA ALA A 174 13.39 8.08 -6.69
C ALA A 174 14.12 7.33 -7.81
N SER A 175 14.31 6.02 -7.68
CA SER A 175 14.91 5.19 -8.75
C SER A 175 13.92 4.81 -9.86
N ILE A 176 12.61 4.83 -9.57
CA ILE A 176 11.54 4.48 -10.51
C ILE A 176 11.03 5.73 -11.22
N TYR A 177 10.83 6.79 -10.47
CA TYR A 177 10.34 8.08 -10.97
C TYR A 177 11.51 9.02 -11.26
N ALA A 178 11.27 10.06 -12.06
CA ALA A 178 12.25 11.10 -12.31
C ALA A 178 12.81 11.67 -10.99
N PRO A 179 14.10 12.08 -10.94
CA PRO A 179 14.74 12.58 -9.70
C PRO A 179 13.96 13.71 -9.01
N ASP A 180 13.23 14.50 -9.79
CA ASP A 180 12.42 15.63 -9.31
C ASP A 180 10.99 15.25 -8.88
N PHE A 181 10.62 13.96 -8.96
CA PHE A 181 9.31 13.52 -8.51
C PHE A 181 9.16 13.71 -7.00
N PRO A 182 8.25 14.57 -6.53
CA PRO A 182 8.24 15.02 -5.14
C PRO A 182 7.66 13.96 -4.20
N ILE A 183 8.54 13.26 -3.54
CA ILE A 183 8.23 12.29 -2.48
C ILE A 183 8.37 13.00 -1.14
N GLN A 184 7.31 13.03 -0.36
CA GLN A 184 7.32 13.57 1.00
C GLN A 184 7.39 12.45 2.02
N GLU A 185 8.18 12.65 3.07
CA GLU A 185 8.25 11.70 4.18
C GLU A 185 8.14 12.41 5.52
N PHE A 186 7.64 11.67 6.51
CA PHE A 186 7.60 12.12 7.90
C PHE A 186 7.78 10.92 8.84
N GLN A 187 8.58 11.10 9.87
CA GLN A 187 8.82 10.08 10.88
C GLN A 187 8.24 10.48 12.23
N LEU A 188 7.39 9.61 12.78
CA LEU A 188 6.89 9.72 14.14
C LEU A 188 7.94 9.13 15.09
N THR A 189 8.43 9.93 16.01
CA THR A 189 9.50 9.56 16.95
C THR A 189 8.98 9.31 18.37
N GLU A 190 7.86 9.95 18.74
CA GLU A 190 7.32 9.84 20.10
C GLU A 190 6.40 8.63 20.23
N VAL A 191 6.63 7.81 21.25
CA VAL A 191 5.78 6.67 21.61
C VAL A 191 4.63 7.16 22.47
N VAL A 192 3.43 7.23 21.90
CA VAL A 192 2.18 7.68 22.56
C VAL A 192 1.42 6.48 23.16
N ARG A 193 2.08 5.38 23.50
CA ARG A 193 1.40 4.27 24.16
C ARG A 193 0.86 4.76 25.49
N GLN A 194 -0.47 4.86 25.62
CA GLN A 194 -1.11 4.95 26.92
C GLN A 194 -0.52 3.83 27.77
N LYS A 195 0.14 4.18 28.87
CA LYS A 195 0.36 3.26 29.95
C LYS A 195 -1.02 2.75 30.33
N ALA A 196 -1.34 1.50 30.00
CA ALA A 196 -2.46 0.87 30.64
C ALA A 196 -2.19 1.05 32.13
N SER A 197 -2.96 1.90 32.79
CA SER A 197 -2.96 2.00 34.23
C SER A 197 -3.24 0.59 34.71
N SER A 198 -2.21 -0.04 35.25
CA SER A 198 -2.35 -1.23 36.06
C SER A 198 -3.22 -0.84 37.25
N LEU A 199 -4.52 -1.04 37.13
CA LEU A 199 -5.38 -1.20 38.27
C LEU A 199 -5.14 -2.64 38.76
N ILE A 200 -4.28 -2.73 39.77
CA ILE A 200 -4.23 -3.86 40.68
C ILE A 200 -5.42 -3.76 41.62
#